data_6dc1aab1c1bf1e3567f679549fe5eff7
#
_entry.id   6dc1aab1c1bf1e3567f679549fe5eff7
#
_cell.length_a   1.000
_cell.length_b   1.000
_cell.length_c   1.000
_cell.angle_alpha   90.00
_cell.angle_beta   90.00
_cell.angle_gamma   90.00
#
_symmetry.space_group_name_H-M   'P 1'
#
loop_
_entity.id
_entity.type
_entity.pdbx_description
1 polymer ?
#
loop_
_entity_poly.entity_id
_entity_poly.type
_entity_poly.pdbx_seq_one_letter_code
_entity_poly.pdbx_strand_id
1 'polypeptide(L)'
;LGTSICPDVQEPSLVYARPANVTGLETLEARSSGRLWTVYHDTFTFVLIHEGHGEFEYRRRVHAVDAGAVMCLEPGNIHRDRRIASSNDFSVFFVDPGVVAGMLGTDARRLPHLATASVVSSSLASRARDLRVALLHSGETEEVLDALGSLVRQAFAVNAERSPRGPGAGCADSPMVRRARQILRDSSRDAHSLTDLARSVGDVSPEHLIRKFTLEIGLTPHQYLIQLRVRDARRLLRRGVALSVAAERAGFCDPSHLHRHFRRIVGVTPGEYQRTTRVLVRT
;
A
#
# COMPACT_ATOMS: atom_id res chain seq x y z
N LEU A 1 5.17 -42.79 26.23
CA LEU A 1 5.35 -41.34 26.28
C LEU A 1 5.31 -40.84 24.84
N GLY A 2 4.10 -40.49 24.34
CA GLY A 2 3.89 -39.99 23.03
C GLY A 2 4.21 -38.48 22.99
N THR A 3 5.20 -38.09 22.21
CA THR A 3 5.43 -36.70 21.81
C THR A 3 4.32 -36.29 20.87
N SER A 4 3.38 -35.50 21.38
CA SER A 4 2.39 -34.80 20.60
C SER A 4 3.13 -33.80 19.73
N ILE A 5 3.21 -34.09 18.42
CA ILE A 5 3.72 -33.13 17.42
C ILE A 5 2.59 -32.11 17.27
N CYS A 6 2.84 -30.87 17.71
CA CYS A 6 2.01 -29.73 17.38
C CYS A 6 1.90 -29.64 15.85
N PRO A 7 0.70 -29.40 15.28
CA PRO A 7 0.56 -29.22 13.84
C PRO A 7 1.36 -28.00 13.40
N ASP A 8 1.99 -28.12 12.23
CA ASP A 8 2.84 -27.15 11.55
C ASP A 8 2.37 -25.71 11.73
N VAL A 9 3.03 -24.98 12.60
CA VAL A 9 2.98 -23.51 12.57
C VAL A 9 3.77 -23.08 11.32
N GLN A 10 3.07 -22.81 10.22
CA GLN A 10 3.69 -22.31 9.01
C GLN A 10 4.47 -21.03 9.36
N GLU A 11 5.73 -20.98 8.98
CA GLU A 11 6.53 -19.77 9.18
C GLU A 11 5.91 -18.60 8.37
N PRO A 12 5.83 -17.39 8.97
CA PRO A 12 5.31 -16.22 8.27
C PRO A 12 6.09 -15.96 6.99
N SER A 13 5.40 -15.91 5.86
CA SER A 13 6.04 -15.65 4.58
C SER A 13 5.44 -14.45 3.87
N LEU A 14 6.30 -13.68 3.22
CA LEU A 14 5.93 -12.53 2.38
C LEU A 14 6.61 -12.69 1.01
N VAL A 15 5.82 -12.82 -0.04
CA VAL A 15 6.31 -13.00 -1.40
C VAL A 15 5.79 -11.86 -2.28
N TYR A 16 6.70 -11.00 -2.72
CA TYR A 16 6.40 -10.00 -3.74
C TYR A 16 6.58 -10.58 -5.13
N ALA A 17 5.72 -10.20 -6.05
CA ALA A 17 5.85 -10.58 -7.44
C ALA A 17 5.45 -9.45 -8.38
N ARG A 18 5.99 -9.49 -9.60
CA ARG A 18 5.59 -8.61 -10.71
C ARG A 18 5.44 -9.44 -11.96
N PRO A 19 4.28 -9.42 -12.58
CA PRO A 19 4.12 -10.01 -13.90
C PRO A 19 5.04 -9.27 -14.89
N ALA A 20 5.89 -10.00 -15.62
CA ALA A 20 6.89 -9.40 -16.51
C ALA A 20 6.24 -8.52 -17.58
N ASN A 21 5.05 -8.89 -18.04
CA ASN A 21 4.35 -8.28 -19.17
C ASN A 21 3.21 -7.34 -18.76
N VAL A 22 2.98 -7.13 -17.46
CA VAL A 22 1.92 -6.23 -16.97
C VAL A 22 2.54 -5.09 -16.18
N THR A 23 2.85 -4.01 -16.89
CA THR A 23 3.40 -2.81 -16.27
C THR A 23 2.38 -2.15 -15.33
N GLY A 24 2.83 -1.72 -14.16
CA GLY A 24 1.99 -1.02 -13.19
C GLY A 24 1.18 -1.94 -12.26
N LEU A 25 1.41 -3.25 -12.30
CA LEU A 25 0.91 -4.21 -11.33
C LEU A 25 2.07 -4.79 -10.50
N GLU A 26 1.90 -4.82 -9.20
CA GLU A 26 2.76 -5.54 -8.25
C GLU A 26 1.88 -6.30 -7.28
N THR A 27 2.30 -7.47 -6.85
CA THR A 27 1.54 -8.30 -5.91
C THR A 27 2.36 -8.65 -4.68
N LEU A 28 1.67 -8.92 -3.59
CA LEU A 28 2.23 -9.46 -2.36
C LEU A 28 1.33 -10.59 -1.88
N GLU A 29 1.87 -11.77 -1.73
CA GLU A 29 1.24 -12.87 -0.99
C GLU A 29 1.82 -12.91 0.42
N ALA A 30 0.94 -12.91 1.42
CA ALA A 30 1.29 -13.06 2.82
C ALA A 30 0.61 -14.30 3.40
N ARG A 31 1.38 -15.11 4.12
CA ARG A 31 0.87 -16.28 4.84
C ARG A 31 1.28 -16.21 6.30
N SER A 32 0.38 -16.61 7.17
CA SER A 32 0.56 -16.67 8.63
C SER A 32 1.13 -15.35 9.21
N SER A 33 0.74 -14.21 8.63
CA SER A 33 1.27 -12.91 9.02
C SER A 33 0.55 -12.34 10.24
N GLY A 34 1.22 -12.27 11.38
CA GLY A 34 0.78 -11.53 12.57
C GLY A 34 1.28 -10.09 12.61
N ARG A 35 1.89 -9.60 11.54
CA ARG A 35 2.52 -8.30 11.47
C ARG A 35 1.52 -7.17 11.36
N LEU A 36 1.67 -6.15 12.19
CA LEU A 36 0.93 -4.89 12.09
C LEU A 36 1.66 -3.92 11.15
N TRP A 37 0.95 -3.45 10.15
CA TRP A 37 1.46 -2.55 9.14
C TRP A 37 1.04 -1.10 9.42
N THR A 38 1.90 -0.17 9.06
CA THR A 38 1.57 1.25 8.90
C THR A 38 2.24 1.71 7.62
N VAL A 39 1.46 1.86 6.57
CA VAL A 39 2.00 2.00 5.21
C VAL A 39 1.30 3.12 4.45
N TYR A 40 2.11 3.84 3.67
CA TYR A 40 1.68 4.76 2.64
C TYR A 40 1.79 4.10 1.26
N HIS A 41 0.74 4.14 0.49
CA HIS A 41 0.75 3.67 -0.90
C HIS A 41 0.54 4.82 -1.88
N ASP A 42 1.23 4.77 -3.02
CA ASP A 42 1.01 5.65 -4.17
C ASP A 42 0.24 4.95 -5.30
N THR A 43 -0.23 3.74 -5.03
CA THR A 43 -1.04 2.89 -5.89
C THR A 43 -2.43 2.73 -5.33
N PHE A 44 -3.39 2.39 -6.17
CA PHE A 44 -4.59 1.70 -5.68
C PHE A 44 -4.17 0.36 -5.13
N THR A 45 -4.69 0.01 -3.98
CA THR A 45 -4.31 -1.21 -3.28
C THR A 45 -5.57 -2.01 -2.95
N PHE A 46 -5.66 -3.21 -3.51
CA PHE A 46 -6.73 -4.15 -3.22
C PHE A 46 -6.15 -5.30 -2.40
N VAL A 47 -6.73 -5.57 -1.22
CA VAL A 47 -6.26 -6.65 -0.34
C VAL A 47 -7.40 -7.65 -0.17
N LEU A 48 -7.20 -8.86 -0.66
CA LEU A 48 -8.11 -9.98 -0.42
C LEU A 48 -7.65 -10.74 0.82
N ILE A 49 -8.50 -10.81 1.83
CA ILE A 49 -8.26 -11.60 3.04
C ILE A 49 -8.74 -13.04 2.77
N HIS A 50 -7.82 -14.00 2.83
CA HIS A 50 -8.12 -15.41 2.69
C HIS A 50 -8.55 -16.02 4.01
N GLU A 51 -7.77 -15.76 5.07
CA GLU A 51 -7.99 -16.26 6.42
C GLU A 51 -7.63 -15.19 7.45
N GLY A 52 -8.26 -15.30 8.63
CA GLY A 52 -8.03 -14.39 9.74
C GLY A 52 -9.05 -13.26 9.82
N HIS A 53 -8.86 -12.41 10.82
CA HIS A 53 -9.66 -11.22 11.05
C HIS A 53 -8.85 -10.16 11.79
N GLY A 54 -9.22 -8.90 11.62
CA GLY A 54 -8.53 -7.81 12.24
C GLY A 54 -9.26 -6.47 12.11
N GLU A 55 -8.58 -5.44 12.56
CA GLU A 55 -9.03 -4.07 12.43
C GLU A 55 -7.91 -3.21 11.87
N PHE A 56 -8.26 -2.33 10.94
CA PHE A 56 -7.34 -1.33 10.43
C PHE A 56 -7.96 0.06 10.43
N GLU A 57 -7.12 1.06 10.58
CA GLU A 57 -7.49 2.47 10.48
C GLU A 57 -7.17 3.00 9.09
N TYR A 58 -8.16 3.60 8.45
CA TYR A 58 -8.04 4.27 7.17
C TYR A 58 -8.90 5.53 7.16
N ARG A 59 -8.35 6.65 6.74
CA ARG A 59 -9.03 7.95 6.75
C ARG A 59 -9.67 8.27 8.11
N ARG A 60 -8.97 7.97 9.21
CA ARG A 60 -9.38 8.21 10.59
C ARG A 60 -10.63 7.43 11.03
N ARG A 61 -10.96 6.38 10.32
CA ARG A 61 -12.02 5.43 10.69
C ARG A 61 -11.42 4.06 10.88
N VAL A 62 -11.91 3.34 11.86
CA VAL A 62 -11.56 1.95 12.08
C VAL A 62 -12.53 1.08 11.27
N HIS A 63 -11.97 0.14 10.56
CA HIS A 63 -12.70 -0.83 9.73
C HIS A 63 -12.35 -2.23 10.21
N ALA A 64 -13.37 -3.07 10.41
CA ALA A 64 -13.17 -4.50 10.58
C ALA A 64 -12.92 -5.15 9.22
N VAL A 65 -12.14 -6.22 9.24
CA VAL A 65 -11.83 -7.04 8.07
C VAL A 65 -11.80 -8.50 8.47
N ASP A 66 -12.56 -9.29 7.74
CA ASP A 66 -12.72 -10.72 7.94
C ASP A 66 -12.36 -11.49 6.67
N ALA A 67 -12.20 -12.80 6.78
CA ALA A 67 -12.01 -13.67 5.64
C ALA A 67 -13.08 -13.44 4.56
N GLY A 68 -12.66 -13.32 3.31
CA GLY A 68 -13.52 -12.98 2.17
C GLY A 68 -13.77 -11.49 1.96
N ALA A 69 -13.33 -10.60 2.86
CA ALA A 69 -13.39 -9.17 2.62
C ALA A 69 -12.30 -8.73 1.63
N VAL A 70 -12.59 -7.66 0.89
CA VAL A 70 -11.61 -6.95 0.05
C VAL A 70 -11.44 -5.54 0.58
N MET A 71 -10.20 -5.20 0.99
CA MET A 71 -9.85 -3.82 1.28
C MET A 71 -9.57 -3.08 -0.02
N CYS A 72 -10.11 -1.87 -0.15
CA CYS A 72 -9.94 -1.00 -1.30
C CYS A 72 -9.34 0.33 -0.84
N LEU A 73 -8.05 0.54 -1.08
CA LEU A 73 -7.32 1.70 -0.59
C LEU A 73 -6.86 2.56 -1.77
N GLU A 74 -7.05 3.88 -1.63
CA GLU A 74 -6.64 4.85 -2.64
C GLU A 74 -5.19 5.32 -2.46
N PRO A 75 -4.54 5.75 -3.55
CA PRO A 75 -3.22 6.36 -3.49
C PRO A 75 -3.19 7.59 -2.56
N GLY A 76 -2.07 7.80 -1.93
CA GLY A 76 -1.82 9.01 -1.15
C GLY A 76 -2.35 8.98 0.29
N ASN A 77 -2.98 7.90 0.70
CA ASN A 77 -3.47 7.70 2.05
C ASN A 77 -2.62 6.70 2.82
N ILE A 78 -2.67 6.81 4.14
CA ILE A 78 -2.04 5.86 5.05
C ILE A 78 -3.11 4.93 5.57
N HIS A 79 -2.80 3.66 5.66
CA HIS A 79 -3.53 2.72 6.48
C HIS A 79 -2.64 2.19 7.60
N ARG A 80 -3.27 1.84 8.73
CA ARG A 80 -2.60 1.28 9.89
C ARG A 80 -3.41 0.12 10.45
N ASP A 81 -2.79 -1.04 10.55
CA ASP A 81 -3.40 -2.14 11.28
C ASP A 81 -3.43 -1.81 12.77
N ARG A 82 -4.58 -1.97 13.38
CA ARG A 82 -4.83 -1.74 14.80
C ARG A 82 -4.72 -3.02 15.59
N ARG A 83 -5.28 -4.07 15.07
CA ARG A 83 -5.33 -5.38 15.70
C ARG A 83 -5.42 -6.49 14.64
N ILE A 84 -4.68 -7.55 14.87
CA ILE A 84 -4.83 -8.84 14.20
C ILE A 84 -5.08 -9.84 15.31
N ALA A 85 -6.16 -10.60 15.23
CA ALA A 85 -6.55 -11.50 16.33
C ALA A 85 -5.70 -12.77 16.36
N SER A 86 -5.20 -13.17 15.19
CA SER A 86 -4.26 -14.30 15.04
C SER A 86 -3.28 -13.98 13.91
N SER A 87 -2.93 -14.93 13.08
CA SER A 87 -2.26 -14.67 11.80
C SER A 87 -3.30 -14.48 10.69
N ASN A 88 -2.95 -13.71 9.68
CA ASN A 88 -3.76 -13.49 8.50
C ASN A 88 -3.05 -14.01 7.25
N ASP A 89 -3.82 -14.64 6.37
CA ASP A 89 -3.43 -14.96 5.00
C ASP A 89 -4.13 -13.99 4.05
N PHE A 90 -3.36 -13.30 3.22
CA PHE A 90 -3.92 -12.31 2.30
C PHE A 90 -3.09 -12.12 1.05
N SER A 91 -3.75 -11.69 -0.03
CA SER A 91 -3.13 -11.24 -1.27
C SER A 91 -3.32 -9.75 -1.44
N VAL A 92 -2.27 -9.05 -1.86
CA VAL A 92 -2.31 -7.61 -2.15
C VAL A 92 -2.00 -7.38 -3.62
N PHE A 93 -2.83 -6.55 -4.26
CA PHE A 93 -2.64 -6.08 -5.63
C PHE A 93 -2.41 -4.58 -5.60
N PHE A 94 -1.18 -4.15 -5.92
CA PHE A 94 -0.81 -2.75 -6.05
C PHE A 94 -0.92 -2.35 -7.50
N VAL A 95 -1.84 -1.45 -7.83
CA VAL A 95 -2.16 -1.05 -9.21
C VAL A 95 -1.90 0.44 -9.39
N ASP A 96 -1.05 0.78 -10.35
CA ASP A 96 -0.74 2.17 -10.64
C ASP A 96 -2.00 2.95 -11.09
N PRO A 97 -2.16 4.22 -10.65
CA PRO A 97 -3.34 5.03 -11.01
C PRO A 97 -3.57 5.18 -12.51
N GLY A 98 -2.50 5.20 -13.32
CA GLY A 98 -2.59 5.22 -14.78
C GLY A 98 -3.21 3.96 -15.36
N VAL A 99 -2.89 2.79 -14.79
CA VAL A 99 -3.48 1.50 -15.19
C VAL A 99 -4.97 1.47 -14.83
N VAL A 100 -5.32 1.87 -13.61
CA VAL A 100 -6.73 1.96 -13.17
C VAL A 100 -7.52 2.90 -14.08
N ALA A 101 -6.97 4.06 -14.41
CA ALA A 101 -7.60 5.03 -15.31
C ALA A 101 -7.85 4.46 -16.70
N GLY A 102 -6.86 3.77 -17.28
CA GLY A 102 -7.00 3.08 -18.56
C GLY A 102 -8.11 2.02 -18.55
N MET A 103 -8.22 1.24 -17.46
CA MET A 103 -9.25 0.19 -17.31
C MET A 103 -10.68 0.76 -17.13
N LEU A 104 -10.78 1.98 -16.60
CA LEU A 104 -12.05 2.70 -16.43
C LEU A 104 -12.38 3.66 -17.59
N GLY A 105 -11.51 3.75 -18.61
CA GLY A 105 -11.70 4.65 -19.74
C GLY A 105 -11.70 6.13 -19.37
N THR A 106 -10.89 6.53 -18.37
CA THR A 106 -10.86 7.90 -17.86
C THR A 106 -9.41 8.41 -17.67
N ASP A 107 -9.25 9.67 -17.31
CA ASP A 107 -7.95 10.24 -16.94
C ASP A 107 -7.63 9.96 -15.46
N ALA A 108 -6.36 9.71 -15.14
CA ALA A 108 -5.92 9.44 -13.76
C ALA A 108 -6.24 10.58 -12.77
N ARG A 109 -6.38 11.81 -13.26
CA ARG A 109 -6.78 12.97 -12.45
C ARG A 109 -8.29 13.04 -12.17
N ARG A 110 -9.08 12.25 -12.89
CA ARG A 110 -10.54 12.20 -12.81
C ARG A 110 -11.08 10.90 -12.25
N LEU A 111 -10.20 10.07 -11.67
CA LEU A 111 -10.62 8.83 -11.05
C LEU A 111 -11.61 9.11 -9.91
N PRO A 112 -12.73 8.39 -9.86
CA PRO A 112 -13.68 8.52 -8.76
C PRO A 112 -13.06 8.04 -7.45
N HIS A 113 -13.57 8.53 -6.33
CA HIS A 113 -13.14 8.10 -5.01
C HIS A 113 -13.78 6.77 -4.60
N LEU A 114 -13.03 5.95 -3.89
CA LEU A 114 -13.53 4.75 -3.24
C LEU A 114 -14.15 5.14 -1.88
N ALA A 115 -15.46 5.04 -1.77
CA ALA A 115 -16.19 5.49 -0.58
C ALA A 115 -15.92 4.62 0.65
N THR A 116 -15.68 3.33 0.43
CA THR A 116 -15.53 2.33 1.49
C THR A 116 -14.19 1.61 1.38
N ALA A 117 -13.46 1.59 2.48
CA ALA A 117 -12.14 0.94 2.53
C ALA A 117 -12.21 -0.58 2.74
N SER A 118 -13.27 -1.11 3.31
CA SER A 118 -13.50 -2.55 3.47
C SER A 118 -14.85 -2.93 2.86
N VAL A 119 -14.84 -3.88 1.95
CA VAL A 119 -16.01 -4.32 1.21
C VAL A 119 -16.17 -5.82 1.38
N VAL A 120 -17.26 -6.23 2.01
CA VAL A 120 -17.71 -7.61 2.01
C VAL A 120 -18.64 -7.79 0.80
N SER A 121 -18.14 -8.41 -0.26
CA SER A 121 -18.87 -8.67 -1.50
C SER A 121 -18.32 -9.94 -2.14
N SER A 122 -19.16 -10.94 -2.30
CA SER A 122 -18.78 -12.21 -2.93
C SER A 122 -18.30 -12.02 -4.37
N SER A 123 -18.92 -11.10 -5.12
CA SER A 123 -18.51 -10.79 -6.49
C SER A 123 -17.13 -10.12 -6.53
N LEU A 124 -16.85 -9.16 -5.65
CA LEU A 124 -15.54 -8.50 -5.60
C LEU A 124 -14.45 -9.48 -5.15
N ALA A 125 -14.71 -10.29 -4.15
CA ALA A 125 -13.80 -11.32 -3.70
C ALA A 125 -13.53 -12.39 -4.77
N SER A 126 -14.56 -12.75 -5.58
CA SER A 126 -14.36 -13.63 -6.74
C SER A 126 -13.39 -13.01 -7.74
N ARG A 127 -13.57 -11.73 -8.14
CA ARG A 127 -12.68 -11.06 -9.08
C ARG A 127 -11.24 -10.96 -8.56
N ALA A 128 -11.06 -10.75 -7.26
CA ALA A 128 -9.74 -10.76 -6.66
C ALA A 128 -9.09 -12.16 -6.69
N ARG A 129 -9.88 -13.22 -6.48
CA ARG A 129 -9.41 -14.61 -6.64
C ARG A 129 -9.07 -14.95 -8.09
N ASP A 130 -9.92 -14.53 -9.04
CA ASP A 130 -9.69 -14.76 -10.47
C ASP A 130 -8.35 -14.14 -10.91
N LEU A 131 -8.07 -12.89 -10.50
CA LEU A 131 -6.78 -12.25 -10.75
C LEU A 131 -5.62 -13.02 -10.12
N ARG A 132 -5.78 -13.48 -8.87
CA ARG A 132 -4.75 -14.28 -8.20
C ARG A 132 -4.49 -15.59 -8.95
N VAL A 133 -5.52 -16.26 -9.41
CA VAL A 133 -5.41 -17.51 -10.20
C VAL A 133 -4.70 -17.25 -11.53
N ALA A 134 -5.08 -16.21 -12.27
CA ALA A 134 -4.41 -15.82 -13.52
C ALA A 134 -2.91 -15.57 -13.31
N LEU A 135 -2.55 -14.87 -12.23
CA LEU A 135 -1.15 -14.59 -11.88
C LEU A 135 -0.33 -15.83 -11.51
N LEU A 136 -0.96 -16.85 -10.92
CA LEU A 136 -0.28 -18.05 -10.42
C LEU A 136 -0.19 -19.18 -11.46
N HIS A 137 -1.15 -19.28 -12.38
CA HIS A 137 -1.32 -20.47 -13.24
C HIS A 137 -1.05 -20.20 -14.71
N SER A 138 -1.55 -19.11 -15.28
CA SER A 138 -1.39 -18.88 -16.71
C SER A 138 -0.17 -18.05 -17.06
N GLY A 139 0.07 -16.98 -16.32
CA GLY A 139 1.10 -15.99 -16.66
C GLY A 139 0.86 -15.29 -18.00
N GLU A 140 -0.25 -15.60 -18.70
CA GLU A 140 -0.60 -14.95 -19.96
C GLU A 140 -1.05 -13.52 -19.73
N THR A 141 -0.47 -12.60 -20.48
CA THR A 141 -0.68 -11.16 -20.30
C THR A 141 -2.14 -10.77 -20.44
N GLU A 142 -2.83 -11.32 -21.45
CA GLU A 142 -4.23 -11.00 -21.74
C GLU A 142 -5.16 -11.43 -20.62
N GLU A 143 -5.01 -12.65 -20.12
CA GLU A 143 -5.79 -13.19 -19.02
C GLU A 143 -5.61 -12.37 -17.72
N VAL A 144 -4.37 -12.01 -17.40
CA VAL A 144 -4.06 -11.17 -16.23
C VAL A 144 -4.66 -9.77 -16.39
N LEU A 145 -4.59 -9.17 -17.58
CA LEU A 145 -5.18 -7.85 -17.84
C LEU A 145 -6.70 -7.87 -17.76
N ASP A 146 -7.35 -8.91 -18.26
CA ASP A 146 -8.80 -9.07 -18.19
C ASP A 146 -9.27 -9.27 -16.75
N ALA A 147 -8.61 -10.13 -15.99
CA ALA A 147 -8.91 -10.36 -14.58
C ALA A 147 -8.68 -9.08 -13.74
N LEU A 148 -7.59 -8.36 -14.00
CA LEU A 148 -7.29 -7.09 -13.34
C LEU A 148 -8.35 -6.03 -13.68
N GLY A 149 -8.71 -5.90 -14.96
CA GLY A 149 -9.76 -4.98 -15.41
C GLY A 149 -11.11 -5.30 -14.77
N SER A 150 -11.42 -6.58 -14.63
CA SER A 150 -12.64 -7.07 -13.97
C SER A 150 -12.66 -6.70 -12.49
N LEU A 151 -11.55 -6.90 -11.77
CA LEU A 151 -11.41 -6.51 -10.36
C LEU A 151 -11.58 -5.00 -10.19
N VAL A 152 -10.87 -4.20 -11.00
CA VAL A 152 -10.93 -2.73 -10.93
C VAL A 152 -12.36 -2.23 -11.17
N ARG A 153 -12.99 -2.63 -12.28
CA ARG A 153 -14.36 -2.21 -12.59
C ARG A 153 -15.35 -2.59 -11.48
N GLN A 154 -15.24 -3.80 -10.95
CA GLN A 154 -16.10 -4.26 -9.86
C GLN A 154 -15.87 -3.46 -8.56
N ALA A 155 -14.60 -3.18 -8.20
CA ALA A 155 -14.28 -2.39 -7.01
C ALA A 155 -14.89 -0.98 -7.08
N PHE A 156 -14.82 -0.33 -8.23
CA PHE A 156 -15.41 1.00 -8.40
C PHE A 156 -16.95 0.95 -8.47
N ALA A 157 -17.55 -0.06 -9.10
CA ALA A 157 -19.00 -0.23 -9.15
C ALA A 157 -19.61 -0.40 -7.74
N VAL A 158 -19.06 -1.30 -6.93
CA VAL A 158 -19.56 -1.54 -5.55
C VAL A 158 -19.35 -0.32 -4.66
N ASN A 159 -18.29 0.47 -4.90
CA ASN A 159 -18.04 1.69 -4.15
C ASN A 159 -18.94 2.85 -4.60
N ALA A 160 -19.26 2.96 -5.89
CA ALA A 160 -20.19 3.97 -6.40
C ALA A 160 -21.60 3.83 -5.82
N GLU A 161 -22.08 2.60 -5.68
CA GLU A 161 -23.38 2.29 -5.08
C GLU A 161 -23.46 2.67 -3.58
N ARG A 162 -22.31 2.67 -2.88
CA ARG A 162 -22.20 2.97 -1.45
C ARG A 162 -21.82 4.42 -1.16
N SER A 163 -21.53 5.21 -2.19
CA SER A 163 -21.16 6.61 -2.02
C SER A 163 -22.40 7.45 -1.75
N PRO A 164 -22.53 8.12 -0.60
CA PRO A 164 -23.48 9.22 -0.47
C PRO A 164 -23.06 10.29 -1.48
N ARG A 165 -24.00 10.72 -2.30
CA ARG A 165 -23.80 11.71 -3.37
C ARG A 165 -23.02 12.93 -2.87
N GLY A 166 -21.74 13.01 -3.20
CA GLY A 166 -20.87 14.13 -2.87
C GLY A 166 -19.39 13.76 -2.94
N PRO A 167 -18.49 14.68 -3.34
CA PRO A 167 -17.06 14.43 -3.34
C PRO A 167 -16.64 14.13 -1.89
N GLY A 168 -16.13 12.94 -1.71
CA GLY A 168 -15.53 12.36 -0.52
C GLY A 168 -15.64 13.13 0.77
N ALA A 169 -16.58 12.77 1.63
CA ALA A 169 -16.57 13.14 3.04
C ALA A 169 -15.47 12.38 3.82
N GLY A 170 -14.30 12.25 3.22
CA GLY A 170 -13.06 12.01 3.94
C GLY A 170 -12.68 13.31 4.62
N CYS A 171 -12.42 13.28 5.93
CA CYS A 171 -12.01 14.45 6.69
C CYS A 171 -10.84 15.13 5.95
N ALA A 172 -11.13 16.26 5.29
CA ALA A 172 -10.12 16.97 4.52
C ALA A 172 -9.02 17.43 5.48
N ASP A 173 -7.77 17.21 5.10
CA ASP A 173 -6.65 17.74 5.87
C ASP A 173 -6.80 19.26 6.02
N SER A 174 -6.45 19.79 7.18
CA SER A 174 -6.39 21.24 7.38
C SER A 174 -5.43 21.88 6.37
N PRO A 175 -5.60 23.16 6.01
CA PRO A 175 -4.70 23.83 5.05
C PRO A 175 -3.23 23.70 5.43
N MET A 176 -2.90 23.79 6.71
CA MET A 176 -1.56 23.62 7.25
C MET A 176 -1.00 22.21 6.98
N VAL A 177 -1.75 21.17 7.31
CA VAL A 177 -1.32 19.77 7.11
C VAL A 177 -1.24 19.43 5.62
N ARG A 178 -2.17 19.91 4.82
CA ARG A 178 -2.14 19.76 3.36
C ARG A 178 -0.90 20.40 2.77
N ARG A 179 -0.55 21.62 3.19
CA ARG A 179 0.66 22.31 2.76
C ARG A 179 1.93 21.57 3.18
N ALA A 180 2.00 21.10 4.43
CA ALA A 180 3.14 20.30 4.90
C ALA A 180 3.31 19.01 4.07
N ARG A 181 2.22 18.29 3.80
CA ARG A 181 2.24 17.10 2.94
C ARG A 181 2.75 17.41 1.54
N GLN A 182 2.32 18.52 0.96
CA GLN A 182 2.76 18.95 -0.36
C GLN A 182 4.26 19.21 -0.38
N ILE A 183 4.79 20.00 0.56
CA ILE A 183 6.23 20.29 0.68
C ILE A 183 7.03 18.97 0.81
N LEU A 184 6.62 18.08 1.71
CA LEU A 184 7.31 16.81 1.92
C LEU A 184 7.27 15.89 0.68
N ARG A 185 6.20 15.95 -0.12
CA ARG A 185 6.10 15.17 -1.37
C ARG A 185 6.99 15.73 -2.48
N ASP A 186 7.01 17.05 -2.64
CA ASP A 186 7.72 17.73 -3.72
C ASP A 186 9.25 17.65 -3.51
N SER A 187 9.68 17.62 -2.26
CA SER A 187 11.09 17.64 -1.88
C SER A 187 11.46 16.49 -0.92
N SER A 188 10.93 15.29 -1.15
CA SER A 188 11.17 14.14 -0.26
C SER A 188 12.64 13.74 -0.10
N ARG A 189 13.48 14.10 -1.08
CA ARG A 189 14.92 13.81 -1.08
C ARG A 189 15.73 14.77 -0.24
N ASP A 190 15.22 15.99 -0.05
CA ASP A 190 15.92 17.05 0.62
C ASP A 190 15.93 16.85 2.14
N ALA A 191 16.91 17.48 2.79
CA ALA A 191 16.92 17.56 4.24
C ALA A 191 15.87 18.59 4.69
N HIS A 192 14.87 18.13 5.43
CA HIS A 192 13.86 19.01 6.02
C HIS A 192 14.12 19.18 7.50
N SER A 193 14.40 20.39 7.93
CA SER A 193 14.30 20.75 9.34
C SER A 193 12.80 20.89 9.70
N LEU A 194 12.43 20.37 10.85
CA LEU A 194 11.06 20.52 11.34
C LEU A 194 10.67 21.98 11.55
N THR A 195 11.64 22.80 11.98
CA THR A 195 11.47 24.25 12.19
C THR A 195 11.18 24.97 10.87
N ASP A 196 11.89 24.62 9.79
CA ASP A 196 11.66 25.26 8.49
C ASP A 196 10.33 24.83 7.89
N LEU A 197 9.96 23.55 8.06
CA LEU A 197 8.64 23.06 7.65
C LEU A 197 7.53 23.79 8.42
N ALA A 198 7.65 23.95 9.73
CA ALA A 198 6.68 24.65 10.57
C ALA A 198 6.52 26.12 10.16
N ARG A 199 7.62 26.80 9.87
CA ARG A 199 7.62 28.18 9.35
C ARG A 199 6.93 28.25 7.96
N SER A 200 7.16 27.29 7.08
CA SER A 200 6.62 27.29 5.70
C SER A 200 5.12 27.04 5.63
N VAL A 201 4.49 26.55 6.70
CA VAL A 201 3.06 26.19 6.72
C VAL A 201 2.17 27.17 7.49
N GLY A 202 2.73 28.27 8.00
CA GLY A 202 1.97 29.30 8.71
C GLY A 202 2.66 29.82 9.97
N ASP A 203 3.98 29.69 10.05
CA ASP A 203 4.81 30.15 11.18
C ASP A 203 4.31 29.64 12.55
N VAL A 204 4.04 28.35 12.58
CA VAL A 204 3.59 27.66 13.80
C VAL A 204 4.77 27.02 14.53
N SER A 205 4.58 26.67 15.82
CA SER A 205 5.63 25.91 16.52
C SER A 205 5.79 24.50 15.96
N PRO A 206 7.00 23.94 15.95
CA PRO A 206 7.27 22.57 15.53
C PRO A 206 6.38 21.53 16.23
N GLU A 207 6.14 21.72 17.54
CA GLU A 207 5.32 20.83 18.36
C GLU A 207 3.84 20.88 17.93
N HIS A 208 3.34 22.07 17.59
CA HIS A 208 1.99 22.23 17.08
C HIS A 208 1.83 21.52 15.72
N LEU A 209 2.81 21.68 14.81
CA LEU A 209 2.82 20.99 13.53
C LEU A 209 2.85 19.46 13.72
N ILE A 210 3.74 18.93 14.57
CA ILE A 210 3.79 17.47 14.85
C ILE A 210 2.44 16.98 15.34
N ARG A 211 1.88 17.61 16.35
CA ARG A 211 0.61 17.19 16.96
C ARG A 211 -0.53 17.19 15.93
N LYS A 212 -0.67 18.28 15.18
CA LYS A 212 -1.74 18.44 14.20
C LYS A 212 -1.57 17.49 13.02
N PHE A 213 -0.36 17.36 12.50
CA PHE A 213 -0.03 16.44 11.40
C PHE A 213 -0.27 14.98 11.83
N THR A 214 0.18 14.60 13.03
CA THR A 214 -0.04 13.23 13.55
C THR A 214 -1.53 12.94 13.77
N LEU A 215 -2.29 13.91 14.26
CA LEU A 215 -3.74 13.77 14.45
C LEU A 215 -4.47 13.55 13.12
N GLU A 216 -4.08 14.24 12.06
CA GLU A 216 -4.78 14.19 10.77
C GLU A 216 -4.27 13.07 9.85
N ILE A 217 -2.97 12.78 9.88
CA ILE A 217 -2.32 11.83 8.97
C ILE A 217 -2.07 10.47 9.63
N GLY A 218 -1.97 10.42 10.96
CA GLY A 218 -1.62 9.20 11.70
C GLY A 218 -0.12 8.92 11.81
N LEU A 219 0.72 9.77 11.23
CA LEU A 219 2.19 9.72 11.30
C LEU A 219 2.74 11.10 11.63
N THR A 220 3.92 11.15 12.26
CA THR A 220 4.65 12.42 12.38
C THR A 220 5.16 12.87 10.99
N PRO A 221 5.47 14.17 10.77
CA PRO A 221 6.05 14.64 9.51
C PRO A 221 7.29 13.84 9.08
N HIS A 222 8.19 13.53 10.02
CA HIS A 222 9.37 12.72 9.74
C HIS A 222 9.02 11.26 9.36
N GLN A 223 8.10 10.61 10.05
CA GLN A 223 7.66 9.26 9.68
C GLN A 223 7.03 9.26 8.29
N TYR A 224 6.25 10.27 7.96
CA TYR A 224 5.65 10.43 6.64
C TYR A 224 6.73 10.62 5.54
N LEU A 225 7.75 11.46 5.81
CA LEU A 225 8.90 11.64 4.92
C LEU A 225 9.63 10.30 4.66
N ILE A 226 9.85 9.50 5.69
CA ILE A 226 10.46 8.17 5.56
C ILE A 226 9.61 7.25 4.67
N GLN A 227 8.28 7.29 4.77
CA GLN A 227 7.41 6.53 3.86
C GLN A 227 7.61 6.94 2.39
N LEU A 228 7.69 8.25 2.13
CA LEU A 228 7.94 8.77 0.78
C LEU A 228 9.31 8.34 0.25
N ARG A 229 10.34 8.40 1.05
CA ARG A 229 11.69 7.96 0.69
C ARG A 229 11.76 6.46 0.40
N VAL A 230 11.08 5.63 1.21
CA VAL A 230 10.98 4.18 0.95
C VAL A 230 10.23 3.92 -0.36
N ARG A 231 9.15 4.66 -0.63
CA ARG A 231 8.44 4.61 -1.93
C ARG A 231 9.39 4.90 -3.10
N ASP A 232 10.17 5.97 -2.99
CA ASP A 232 11.10 6.37 -4.06
C ASP A 232 12.23 5.34 -4.23
N ALA A 233 12.75 4.78 -3.12
CA ALA A 233 13.70 3.67 -3.16
C ALA A 233 13.10 2.42 -3.84
N ARG A 234 11.85 2.04 -3.53
CA ARG A 234 11.15 0.95 -4.21
C ARG A 234 11.12 1.15 -5.73
N ARG A 235 10.78 2.36 -6.19
CA ARG A 235 10.76 2.69 -7.64
C ARG A 235 12.15 2.53 -8.29
N LEU A 236 13.21 2.93 -7.60
CA LEU A 236 14.59 2.79 -8.09
C LEU A 236 15.03 1.31 -8.13
N LEU A 237 14.78 0.57 -7.05
CA LEU A 237 15.09 -0.87 -6.97
C LEU A 237 14.34 -1.67 -8.03
N ARG A 238 13.11 -1.29 -8.34
CA ARG A 238 12.32 -1.88 -9.45
C ARG A 238 13.00 -1.74 -10.80
N ARG A 239 13.72 -0.65 -11.01
CA ARG A 239 14.46 -0.39 -12.25
C ARG A 239 15.86 -1.02 -12.26
N GLY A 240 16.19 -1.85 -11.26
CA GLY A 240 17.49 -2.51 -11.15
C GLY A 240 18.60 -1.60 -10.62
N VAL A 241 18.28 -0.41 -10.11
CA VAL A 241 19.29 0.51 -9.54
C VAL A 241 19.94 -0.13 -8.32
N ALA A 242 21.26 -0.04 -8.22
CA ALA A 242 22.01 -0.57 -7.08
C ALA A 242 21.55 0.03 -5.75
N LEU A 243 21.58 -0.76 -4.67
CA LEU A 243 21.05 -0.36 -3.36
C LEU A 243 21.67 0.93 -2.83
N SER A 244 22.99 1.11 -2.98
CA SER A 244 23.69 2.33 -2.54
C SER A 244 23.17 3.57 -3.26
N VAL A 245 23.04 3.49 -4.58
CA VAL A 245 22.52 4.59 -5.42
C VAL A 245 21.03 4.84 -5.13
N ALA A 246 20.26 3.79 -4.88
CA ALA A 246 18.85 3.91 -4.51
C ALA A 246 18.69 4.61 -3.15
N ALA A 247 19.55 4.31 -2.18
CA ALA A 247 19.57 4.97 -0.88
C ALA A 247 19.84 6.47 -1.01
N GLU A 248 20.92 6.83 -1.69
CA GLU A 248 21.31 8.23 -1.94
C GLU A 248 20.20 9.01 -2.66
N ARG A 249 19.73 8.48 -3.81
CA ARG A 249 18.69 9.13 -4.62
C ARG A 249 17.34 9.24 -3.94
N ALA A 250 17.06 8.37 -2.98
CA ALA A 250 15.85 8.45 -2.16
C ALA A 250 15.98 9.33 -0.92
N GLY A 251 17.16 9.94 -0.68
CA GLY A 251 17.41 10.85 0.42
C GLY A 251 17.76 10.18 1.76
N PHE A 252 18.22 8.92 1.74
CA PHE A 252 18.77 8.26 2.93
C PHE A 252 20.25 8.60 3.11
N CYS A 253 20.69 8.69 4.36
CA CYS A 253 22.09 9.00 4.70
C CYS A 253 23.04 7.89 4.20
N ASP A 254 22.60 6.64 4.25
CA ASP A 254 23.39 5.46 3.90
C ASP A 254 22.49 4.28 3.56
N PRO A 255 23.03 3.20 2.92
CA PRO A 255 22.26 1.99 2.60
C PRO A 255 21.71 1.24 3.81
N SER A 256 22.36 1.29 4.97
CA SER A 256 21.90 0.62 6.19
C SER A 256 20.68 1.31 6.77
N HIS A 257 20.63 2.64 6.69
CA HIS A 257 19.47 3.44 7.05
C HIS A 257 18.27 3.11 6.15
N LEU A 258 18.47 3.05 4.83
CA LEU A 258 17.44 2.55 3.92
C LEU A 258 16.99 1.13 4.28
N HIS A 259 17.93 0.19 4.46
CA HIS A 259 17.62 -1.23 4.74
C HIS A 259 16.69 -1.38 5.94
N ARG A 260 17.01 -0.72 7.06
CA ARG A 260 16.22 -0.77 8.29
C ARG A 260 14.78 -0.27 8.09
N HIS A 261 14.62 0.89 7.44
CA HIS A 261 13.31 1.46 7.17
C HIS A 261 12.52 0.67 6.12
N PHE A 262 13.20 0.22 5.08
CA PHE A 262 12.61 -0.58 4.02
C PHE A 262 12.04 -1.88 4.58
N ARG A 263 12.83 -2.66 5.33
CA ARG A 263 12.36 -3.89 5.97
C ARG A 263 11.19 -3.64 6.93
N ARG A 264 11.23 -2.53 7.68
CA ARG A 264 10.15 -2.15 8.58
C ARG A 264 8.86 -1.77 7.85
N ILE A 265 8.92 -1.15 6.69
CA ILE A 265 7.75 -0.65 5.95
C ILE A 265 7.27 -1.67 4.92
N VAL A 266 8.19 -2.28 4.18
CA VAL A 266 7.88 -3.22 3.08
C VAL A 266 7.76 -4.66 3.57
N GLY A 267 8.43 -5.03 4.67
CA GLY A 267 8.39 -6.37 5.26
C GLY A 267 9.53 -7.27 4.84
N VAL A 268 10.13 -7.02 3.70
CA VAL A 268 11.29 -7.74 3.17
C VAL A 268 12.49 -6.81 3.05
N THR A 269 13.68 -7.35 2.89
CA THR A 269 14.87 -6.53 2.65
C THR A 269 14.87 -5.94 1.24
N PRO A 270 15.58 -4.81 0.99
CA PRO A 270 15.70 -4.25 -0.35
C PRO A 270 16.26 -5.25 -1.39
N GLY A 271 17.20 -6.10 -0.97
CA GLY A 271 17.79 -7.11 -1.85
C GLY A 271 16.82 -8.24 -2.19
N GLU A 272 16.05 -8.73 -1.22
CA GLU A 272 14.94 -9.68 -1.47
C GLU A 272 13.92 -9.06 -2.41
N TYR A 273 13.47 -7.84 -2.13
CA TYR A 273 12.52 -7.11 -2.95
C TYR A 273 13.02 -6.94 -4.40
N GLN A 274 14.29 -6.63 -4.60
CA GLN A 274 14.87 -6.49 -5.93
C GLN A 274 14.96 -7.80 -6.69
N ARG A 275 15.24 -8.92 -6.00
CA ARG A 275 15.32 -10.27 -6.61
C ARG A 275 13.96 -10.82 -6.99
N THR A 276 12.97 -10.70 -6.13
CA THR A 276 11.59 -11.20 -6.38
C THR A 276 10.90 -10.49 -7.53
N THR A 277 11.37 -9.30 -7.90
CA THR A 277 10.88 -8.59 -9.08
C THR A 277 11.30 -9.19 -10.42
N ARG A 278 12.09 -10.23 -10.44
CA ARG A 278 12.62 -10.83 -11.69
C ARG A 278 11.89 -12.10 -12.14
N VAL A 279 10.96 -12.68 -11.39
CA VAL A 279 10.43 -13.99 -11.77
C VAL A 279 8.95 -14.16 -11.47
N LEU A 280 8.12 -14.08 -12.50
CA LEU A 280 7.06 -15.03 -12.79
C LEU A 280 7.13 -15.31 -14.31
N VAL A 281 8.27 -15.79 -14.76
CA VAL A 281 8.36 -16.58 -15.98
C VAL A 281 8.92 -17.93 -15.54
N ARG A 282 8.04 -18.90 -15.31
CA ARG A 282 8.44 -20.30 -15.39
C ARG A 282 8.53 -20.61 -16.88
N THR A 283 9.77 -20.83 -17.37
CA THR A 283 10.05 -21.59 -18.58
C THR A 283 9.45 -22.98 -18.47
#